data_00ba45e941e7e7aa95c4bb5301f118f9
#
_entry.id   00ba45e941e7e7aa95c4bb5301f118f9
#
_cell.length_a   1.000
_cell.length_b   1.000
_cell.length_c   1.000
_cell.angle_alpha   90.00
_cell.angle_beta   90.00
_cell.angle_gamma   90.00
#
_symmetry.space_group_name_H-M   'P 1'
#
loop_
_entity.id
_entity.type
_entity.pdbx_description
1 polymer ?
#
loop_
_entity_poly.entity_id
_entity_poly.type
_entity_poly.pdbx_seq_one_letter_code
_entity_poly.pdbx_strand_id
1 'polypeptide(L)'
;MLTREREETPEPDRDPDEQQASARATARTPWWRRFEIWFPLAVFAASRIFTVIVVLICQRSQIALPAPNGILRIMYPTDGAPGYWVAMANWDGQWYQQIADVGYPNPLPLDDLGQVDMNAWAFFPLYPMMVGALMRVTGGSFYVVGGITAIVIGAAAMLLLFRLVDRAVGRWEAIVAVVGVCTFISAPILQATYTESLALLLVIVNLMLIRARPPSTSSVAPGSA
;
A
#
# COMPACT_ATOMS: atom_id res chain seq x y z
N MET A 1 3.96 47.34 56.34
CA MET A 1 4.40 46.30 55.42
C MET A 1 3.69 45.00 55.88
N LEU A 2 2.50 44.72 55.34
CA LEU A 2 1.66 43.57 55.76
C LEU A 2 1.77 42.52 54.65
N THR A 3 2.49 41.45 54.92
CA THR A 3 2.61 40.27 54.09
C THR A 3 1.31 39.49 54.21
N ARG A 4 0.54 39.44 53.14
CA ARG A 4 -0.68 38.63 53.02
C ARG A 4 -0.24 37.21 52.68
N GLU A 5 -0.23 36.30 53.65
CA GLU A 5 -0.12 34.87 53.40
C GLU A 5 -1.35 34.43 52.59
N ARG A 6 -1.09 33.81 51.49
CA ARG A 6 -2.10 33.22 50.60
C ARG A 6 -2.43 31.84 51.21
N GLU A 7 -3.59 31.74 51.87
CA GLU A 7 -4.16 30.49 52.36
C GLU A 7 -4.37 29.55 51.16
N GLU A 8 -3.47 28.55 50.98
CA GLU A 8 -3.69 27.46 50.05
C GLU A 8 -4.84 26.61 50.54
N THR A 9 -5.99 26.67 49.86
CA THR A 9 -7.12 25.77 50.08
C THR A 9 -6.64 24.36 49.74
N PRO A 10 -6.75 23.38 50.66
CA PRO A 10 -6.38 22.01 50.38
C PRO A 10 -7.25 21.44 49.25
N GLU A 11 -6.61 20.87 48.23
CA GLU A 11 -7.28 20.16 47.14
C GLU A 11 -8.12 19.02 47.75
N PRO A 12 -9.41 18.88 47.40
CA PRO A 12 -10.26 17.84 47.94
C PRO A 12 -9.65 16.46 47.67
N ASP A 13 -9.48 15.71 48.76
CA ASP A 13 -8.96 14.33 48.74
C ASP A 13 -9.87 13.49 47.84
N ARG A 14 -9.43 13.23 46.60
CA ARG A 14 -10.18 12.43 45.61
C ARG A 14 -10.15 10.99 46.09
N ASP A 15 -11.32 10.39 46.17
CA ASP A 15 -11.54 9.01 46.55
C ASP A 15 -10.54 8.10 45.80
N PRO A 16 -9.76 7.26 46.48
CA PRO A 16 -8.81 6.32 45.86
C PRO A 16 -9.47 5.44 44.79
N ASP A 17 -10.76 5.15 44.91
CA ASP A 17 -11.53 4.38 43.95
C ASP A 17 -11.80 5.17 42.64
N GLU A 18 -12.03 6.49 42.74
CA GLU A 18 -12.15 7.37 41.57
C GLU A 18 -10.82 7.55 40.85
N GLN A 19 -9.70 7.61 41.55
CA GLN A 19 -8.35 7.69 40.96
C GLN A 19 -8.00 6.37 40.25
N GLN A 20 -8.33 5.22 40.83
CA GLN A 20 -8.14 3.92 40.20
C GLN A 20 -9.07 3.69 39.00
N ALA A 21 -10.31 4.14 39.07
CA ALA A 21 -11.26 4.08 37.94
C ALA A 21 -10.79 4.96 36.80
N SER A 22 -10.27 6.15 37.06
CA SER A 22 -9.67 7.04 36.05
C SER A 22 -8.40 6.46 35.45
N ALA A 23 -7.54 5.84 36.26
CA ALA A 23 -6.34 5.17 35.79
C ALA A 23 -6.65 3.92 34.91
N ARG A 24 -7.71 3.19 35.23
CA ARG A 24 -8.20 2.06 34.42
C ARG A 24 -8.84 2.52 33.09
N ALA A 25 -9.54 3.67 33.11
CA ALA A 25 -10.14 4.26 31.90
C ALA A 25 -9.11 4.77 30.90
N THR A 26 -7.91 5.15 31.38
CA THR A 26 -6.79 5.62 30.54
C THR A 26 -5.86 4.49 30.05
N ALA A 27 -6.05 3.25 30.49
CA ALA A 27 -5.31 2.10 30.01
C ALA A 27 -5.68 1.83 28.53
N ARG A 28 -4.98 2.50 27.59
CA ARG A 28 -5.15 2.29 26.15
C ARG A 28 -4.88 0.83 25.84
N THR A 29 -5.87 0.15 25.32
CA THR A 29 -5.70 -1.23 24.82
C THR A 29 -4.51 -1.27 23.88
N PRO A 30 -3.51 -2.14 24.09
CA PRO A 30 -2.34 -2.23 23.22
C PRO A 30 -2.80 -2.39 21.76
N TRP A 31 -2.13 -1.72 20.84
CA TRP A 31 -2.51 -1.65 19.42
C TRP A 31 -2.65 -3.05 18.77
N TRP A 32 -1.85 -4.03 19.21
CA TRP A 32 -1.90 -5.42 18.71
C TRP A 32 -3.15 -6.19 19.15
N ARG A 33 -3.88 -5.73 20.17
CA ARG A 33 -5.17 -6.31 20.58
C ARG A 33 -6.36 -5.75 19.82
N ARG A 34 -6.15 -4.77 18.96
CA ARG A 34 -7.24 -4.15 18.18
C ARG A 34 -7.52 -5.02 16.96
N PHE A 35 -8.70 -5.63 16.93
CA PHE A 35 -9.17 -6.45 15.80
C PHE A 35 -9.02 -5.74 14.45
N GLU A 36 -9.31 -4.46 14.39
CA GLU A 36 -9.22 -3.59 13.20
C GLU A 36 -7.80 -3.44 12.62
N ILE A 37 -6.77 -3.86 13.37
CA ILE A 37 -5.38 -3.83 12.92
C ILE A 37 -4.90 -5.25 12.59
N TRP A 38 -5.01 -6.18 13.54
CA TRP A 38 -4.43 -7.50 13.33
C TRP A 38 -5.20 -8.33 12.30
N PHE A 39 -6.54 -8.20 12.22
CA PHE A 39 -7.34 -9.00 11.31
C PHE A 39 -6.97 -8.75 9.83
N PRO A 40 -7.03 -7.50 9.29
CA PRO A 40 -6.67 -7.25 7.90
C PRO A 40 -5.22 -7.60 7.60
N LEU A 41 -4.29 -7.40 8.55
CA LEU A 41 -2.90 -7.79 8.38
C LEU A 41 -2.72 -9.31 8.35
N ALA A 42 -3.42 -10.05 9.20
CA ALA A 42 -3.35 -11.51 9.23
C ALA A 42 -3.91 -12.14 7.95
N VAL A 43 -5.06 -11.64 7.46
CA VAL A 43 -5.66 -12.10 6.20
C VAL A 43 -4.73 -11.78 5.02
N PHE A 44 -4.19 -10.57 4.97
CA PHE A 44 -3.22 -10.18 3.95
C PHE A 44 -1.96 -11.05 4.01
N ALA A 45 -1.36 -11.24 5.19
CA ALA A 45 -0.17 -12.07 5.36
C ALA A 45 -0.42 -13.52 4.94
N ALA A 46 -1.55 -14.13 5.33
CA ALA A 46 -1.91 -15.46 4.93
C ALA A 46 -2.03 -15.59 3.40
N SER A 47 -2.69 -14.63 2.75
CA SER A 47 -2.77 -14.56 1.30
C SER A 47 -1.39 -14.40 0.64
N ARG A 48 -0.49 -13.57 1.21
CA ARG A 48 0.87 -13.39 0.69
C ARG A 48 1.69 -14.67 0.83
N ILE A 49 1.61 -15.36 1.97
CA ILE A 49 2.28 -16.65 2.18
C ILE A 49 1.79 -17.68 1.15
N PHE A 50 0.47 -17.76 0.94
CA PHE A 50 -0.09 -18.64 -0.09
C PHE A 50 0.47 -18.32 -1.48
N THR A 51 0.49 -17.03 -1.87
CA THR A 51 1.06 -16.60 -3.15
C THR A 51 2.54 -16.94 -3.26
N VAL A 52 3.34 -16.75 -2.19
CA VAL A 52 4.77 -17.15 -2.18
C VAL A 52 4.92 -18.63 -2.48
N ILE A 53 4.12 -19.48 -1.82
CA ILE A 53 4.17 -20.95 -2.03
C ILE A 53 3.85 -21.27 -3.50
N VAL A 54 2.76 -20.72 -4.05
CA VAL A 54 2.36 -20.96 -5.44
C VAL A 54 3.44 -20.49 -6.40
N VAL A 55 3.96 -19.28 -6.24
CA VAL A 55 5.01 -18.74 -7.11
C VAL A 55 6.29 -19.56 -7.03
N LEU A 56 6.71 -20.01 -5.83
CA LEU A 56 7.89 -20.87 -5.66
C LEU A 56 7.73 -22.22 -6.35
N ILE A 57 6.50 -22.73 -6.47
CA ILE A 57 6.22 -23.97 -7.20
C ILE A 57 6.24 -23.67 -8.71
N CYS A 58 5.48 -22.66 -9.16
CA CYS A 58 5.30 -22.36 -10.58
C CYS A 58 6.59 -21.87 -11.25
N GLN A 59 7.40 -21.04 -10.58
CA GLN A 59 8.65 -20.52 -11.16
C GLN A 59 9.65 -21.62 -11.50
N ARG A 60 9.58 -22.79 -10.85
CA ARG A 60 10.46 -23.93 -11.18
C ARG A 60 10.26 -24.45 -12.60
N SER A 61 9.07 -24.26 -13.14
CA SER A 61 8.71 -24.67 -14.52
C SER A 61 8.83 -23.51 -15.53
N GLN A 62 9.24 -22.33 -15.07
CA GLN A 62 9.47 -21.20 -15.95
C GLN A 62 10.67 -21.49 -16.85
N ILE A 63 10.48 -21.37 -18.16
CA ILE A 63 11.56 -21.42 -19.15
C ILE A 63 12.36 -20.13 -19.13
N ALA A 64 13.61 -20.19 -19.58
CA ALA A 64 14.40 -18.99 -19.77
C ALA A 64 13.75 -18.05 -20.81
N LEU A 65 13.74 -16.76 -20.50
CA LEU A 65 13.24 -15.70 -21.38
C LEU A 65 14.45 -14.94 -21.91
N PRO A 66 14.94 -15.28 -23.11
CA PRO A 66 16.09 -14.57 -23.70
C PRO A 66 15.71 -13.16 -24.13
N ALA A 67 16.65 -12.22 -23.98
CA ALA A 67 16.49 -10.86 -24.51
C ALA A 67 16.68 -10.83 -26.03
N PRO A 68 16.26 -9.74 -26.65
CA PRO A 68 14.90 -9.49 -27.10
C PRO A 68 14.54 -10.44 -28.23
N ASN A 69 13.52 -11.21 -28.05
CA ASN A 69 12.88 -11.80 -29.23
C ASN A 69 11.79 -10.82 -29.67
N GLY A 70 11.72 -10.50 -30.95
CA GLY A 70 10.90 -9.45 -31.52
C GLY A 70 9.37 -9.54 -31.26
N ILE A 71 8.89 -10.58 -30.58
CA ILE A 71 7.46 -10.81 -30.29
C ILE A 71 7.11 -10.36 -28.86
N LEU A 72 7.96 -10.63 -27.86
CA LEU A 72 7.63 -10.40 -26.46
C LEU A 72 8.33 -9.19 -25.84
N ARG A 73 9.26 -8.55 -26.54
CA ARG A 73 10.01 -7.37 -26.10
C ARG A 73 10.49 -7.44 -24.65
N ILE A 74 11.22 -8.51 -24.37
CA ILE A 74 11.83 -8.73 -23.06
C ILE A 74 13.08 -7.88 -22.99
N MET A 75 13.09 -6.88 -22.12
CA MET A 75 14.24 -5.98 -21.92
C MET A 75 15.29 -6.58 -21.00
N TYR A 76 14.85 -7.31 -19.99
CA TYR A 76 15.70 -7.95 -19.01
C TYR A 76 15.54 -9.46 -19.15
N PRO A 77 16.53 -10.15 -19.72
CA PRO A 77 16.47 -11.61 -19.82
C PRO A 77 16.42 -12.24 -18.44
N THR A 78 15.64 -13.31 -18.32
CA THR A 78 15.57 -14.09 -17.11
C THR A 78 15.95 -15.54 -17.38
N ASP A 79 16.69 -16.12 -16.46
CA ASP A 79 17.03 -17.55 -16.50
C ASP A 79 15.79 -18.42 -16.28
N GLY A 80 15.88 -19.70 -16.64
CA GLY A 80 14.91 -20.70 -16.24
C GLY A 80 14.92 -20.85 -14.70
N ALA A 81 13.74 -21.00 -14.10
CA ALA A 81 13.57 -21.09 -12.65
C ALA A 81 14.22 -19.90 -11.88
N PRO A 82 13.85 -18.65 -12.17
CA PRO A 82 14.59 -17.43 -11.79
C PRO A 82 14.51 -17.10 -10.28
N GLY A 83 13.76 -17.89 -9.53
CA GLY A 83 13.46 -17.60 -8.11
C GLY A 83 12.28 -16.64 -7.93
N TYR A 84 11.83 -16.55 -6.67
CA TYR A 84 10.60 -15.83 -6.31
C TYR A 84 10.61 -14.35 -6.75
N TRP A 85 11.62 -13.59 -6.38
CA TRP A 85 11.64 -12.14 -6.57
C TRP A 85 11.66 -11.75 -8.04
N VAL A 86 12.43 -12.47 -8.85
CA VAL A 86 12.50 -12.22 -10.31
C VAL A 86 11.21 -12.63 -10.98
N ALA A 87 10.62 -13.78 -10.60
CA ALA A 87 9.33 -14.21 -11.12
C ALA A 87 8.20 -13.21 -10.84
N MET A 88 8.24 -12.53 -9.67
CA MET A 88 7.27 -11.50 -9.31
C MET A 88 7.48 -10.15 -10.02
N ALA A 89 8.56 -10.02 -10.79
CA ALA A 89 8.85 -8.85 -11.61
C ALA A 89 8.73 -9.10 -13.12
N ASN A 90 8.22 -10.27 -13.53
CA ASN A 90 7.96 -10.57 -14.93
C ASN A 90 6.95 -9.58 -15.55
N TRP A 91 6.86 -9.55 -16.89
CA TRP A 91 5.93 -8.72 -17.65
C TRP A 91 6.12 -7.23 -17.41
N ASP A 92 5.15 -6.56 -16.83
CA ASP A 92 5.20 -5.11 -16.61
C ASP A 92 6.30 -4.66 -15.65
N GLY A 93 6.77 -5.57 -14.78
CA GLY A 93 7.88 -5.29 -13.87
C GLY A 93 9.16 -4.85 -14.56
N GLN A 94 9.43 -5.32 -15.79
CA GLN A 94 10.58 -4.89 -16.58
C GLN A 94 10.54 -3.39 -16.94
N TRP A 95 9.37 -2.85 -17.22
CA TRP A 95 9.19 -1.43 -17.52
C TRP A 95 9.37 -0.57 -16.28
N TYR A 96 8.84 -1.02 -15.14
CA TYR A 96 9.07 -0.37 -13.86
C TYR A 96 10.54 -0.45 -13.44
N GLN A 97 11.22 -1.56 -13.72
CA GLN A 97 12.65 -1.67 -13.50
C GLN A 97 13.43 -0.66 -14.34
N GLN A 98 13.13 -0.54 -15.62
CA GLN A 98 13.76 0.44 -16.50
C GLN A 98 13.61 1.87 -15.96
N ILE A 99 12.38 2.24 -15.55
CA ILE A 99 12.15 3.59 -15.01
C ILE A 99 12.92 3.79 -13.70
N ALA A 100 13.00 2.77 -12.83
CA ALA A 100 13.74 2.86 -11.57
C ALA A 100 15.24 2.98 -11.77
N ASP A 101 15.81 2.27 -12.76
CA ASP A 101 17.25 2.22 -13.02
C ASP A 101 17.75 3.43 -13.82
N VAL A 102 17.08 3.74 -14.93
CA VAL A 102 17.56 4.73 -15.91
C VAL A 102 16.55 5.81 -16.28
N GLY A 103 15.31 5.71 -15.83
CA GLY A 103 14.24 6.65 -16.15
C GLY A 103 13.56 6.36 -17.50
N TYR A 104 12.88 7.39 -18.02
CA TYR A 104 12.16 7.29 -19.28
C TYR A 104 13.09 7.50 -20.47
N PRO A 105 12.88 6.77 -21.58
CA PRO A 105 13.70 6.94 -22.76
C PRO A 105 13.52 8.32 -23.38
N ASN A 106 14.64 8.95 -23.74
CA ASN A 106 14.69 10.20 -24.50
C ASN A 106 15.95 10.18 -25.37
N PRO A 107 15.83 10.18 -26.73
CA PRO A 107 14.58 10.25 -27.52
C PRO A 107 13.67 9.03 -27.38
N LEU A 108 12.43 9.14 -27.86
CA LEU A 108 11.52 7.99 -27.94
C LEU A 108 12.08 6.92 -28.87
N PRO A 109 12.02 5.62 -28.48
CA PRO A 109 12.42 4.55 -29.37
C PRO A 109 11.46 4.45 -30.56
N LEU A 110 12.00 4.23 -31.75
CA LEU A 110 11.26 4.03 -32.99
C LEU A 110 11.49 2.62 -33.50
N ASP A 111 10.48 2.05 -34.13
CA ASP A 111 10.56 0.78 -34.84
C ASP A 111 11.19 0.97 -36.26
N ASP A 112 11.34 -0.13 -36.99
CA ASP A 112 11.92 -0.13 -38.36
C ASP A 112 11.07 0.66 -39.37
N LEU A 113 9.82 0.99 -39.04
CA LEU A 113 8.91 1.80 -39.85
C LEU A 113 8.89 3.27 -39.41
N GLY A 114 9.71 3.66 -38.42
CA GLY A 114 9.76 5.01 -37.86
C GLY A 114 8.58 5.36 -36.96
N GLN A 115 7.80 4.37 -36.50
CA GLN A 115 6.72 4.57 -35.56
C GLN A 115 7.24 4.42 -34.11
N VAL A 116 6.57 5.06 -33.17
CA VAL A 116 6.94 4.94 -31.74
C VAL A 116 6.76 3.50 -31.29
N ASP A 117 7.86 2.95 -30.82
CA ASP A 117 7.90 1.61 -30.31
C ASP A 117 7.41 1.48 -28.86
N MET A 118 7.08 0.24 -28.42
CA MET A 118 6.72 -0.03 -27.01
C MET A 118 7.83 0.48 -26.08
N ASN A 119 7.44 1.27 -25.09
CA ASN A 119 8.41 1.89 -24.20
C ASN A 119 7.82 2.20 -22.81
N ALA A 120 8.67 2.62 -21.89
CA ALA A 120 8.33 2.89 -20.50
C ALA A 120 7.33 4.05 -20.28
N TRP A 121 7.09 4.93 -21.27
CA TRP A 121 6.14 6.04 -21.15
C TRP A 121 4.68 5.60 -21.00
N ALA A 122 4.37 4.32 -21.24
CA ALA A 122 3.06 3.75 -20.96
C ALA A 122 2.79 3.53 -19.47
N PHE A 123 3.80 3.70 -18.60
CA PHE A 123 3.75 3.36 -17.18
C PHE A 123 3.89 4.59 -16.29
N PHE A 124 3.12 4.66 -15.20
CA PHE A 124 3.14 5.79 -14.27
C PHE A 124 4.43 5.85 -13.45
N PRO A 125 4.99 7.08 -13.21
CA PRO A 125 6.30 7.26 -12.61
C PRO A 125 6.38 7.00 -11.10
N LEU A 126 5.28 7.19 -10.36
CA LEU A 126 5.35 7.30 -8.89
C LEU A 126 5.95 6.06 -8.22
N TYR A 127 5.46 4.88 -8.58
CA TYR A 127 5.95 3.63 -7.98
C TYR A 127 7.43 3.35 -8.34
N PRO A 128 7.82 3.28 -9.62
CA PRO A 128 9.21 2.96 -9.96
C PRO A 128 10.21 4.02 -9.49
N MET A 129 9.86 5.32 -9.49
CA MET A 129 10.73 6.36 -8.95
C MET A 129 10.93 6.24 -7.45
N MET A 130 9.86 5.89 -6.70
CA MET A 130 9.95 5.60 -5.27
C MET A 130 10.84 4.38 -5.01
N VAL A 131 10.66 3.29 -5.78
CA VAL A 131 11.51 2.10 -5.67
C VAL A 131 12.97 2.45 -6.01
N GLY A 132 13.22 3.19 -7.09
CA GLY A 132 14.57 3.64 -7.45
C GLY A 132 15.23 4.52 -6.38
N ALA A 133 14.46 5.37 -5.69
CA ALA A 133 14.97 6.12 -4.53
C ALA A 133 15.35 5.20 -3.37
N LEU A 134 14.51 4.22 -3.06
CA LEU A 134 14.79 3.22 -2.02
C LEU A 134 15.98 2.34 -2.37
N MET A 135 16.14 1.94 -3.63
CA MET A 135 17.32 1.20 -4.11
C MET A 135 18.61 1.98 -3.84
N ARG A 136 18.63 3.28 -4.13
CA ARG A 136 19.81 4.14 -3.87
C ARG A 136 20.17 4.25 -2.38
N VAL A 137 19.17 4.20 -1.51
CA VAL A 137 19.38 4.28 -0.05
C VAL A 137 19.79 2.94 0.54
N THR A 138 19.19 1.84 0.05
CA THR A 138 19.38 0.50 0.63
C THR A 138 20.48 -0.32 -0.04
N GLY A 139 20.87 0.03 -1.27
CA GLY A 139 21.75 -0.78 -2.11
C GLY A 139 21.09 -2.08 -2.62
N GLY A 140 19.79 -2.27 -2.39
CA GLY A 140 19.06 -3.47 -2.80
C GLY A 140 18.70 -3.48 -4.30
N SER A 141 18.46 -4.69 -4.85
CA SER A 141 18.01 -4.83 -6.23
C SER A 141 16.55 -4.42 -6.40
N PHE A 142 16.17 -4.03 -7.63
CA PHE A 142 14.79 -3.69 -7.98
C PHE A 142 13.80 -4.78 -7.58
N TYR A 143 14.13 -6.04 -7.82
CA TYR A 143 13.26 -7.18 -7.53
C TYR A 143 12.88 -7.28 -6.05
N VAL A 144 13.86 -7.14 -5.17
CA VAL A 144 13.64 -7.25 -3.72
C VAL A 144 13.00 -5.97 -3.17
N VAL A 145 13.57 -4.81 -3.49
CA VAL A 145 13.09 -3.52 -2.98
C VAL A 145 11.67 -3.23 -3.47
N GLY A 146 11.42 -3.46 -4.77
CA GLY A 146 10.09 -3.28 -5.35
C GLY A 146 9.06 -4.24 -4.73
N GLY A 147 9.35 -5.54 -4.66
CA GLY A 147 8.44 -6.51 -4.07
C GLY A 147 8.11 -6.21 -2.60
N ILE A 148 9.11 -5.88 -1.78
CA ILE A 148 8.89 -5.48 -0.37
C ILE A 148 8.04 -4.20 -0.32
N THR A 149 8.33 -3.21 -1.15
CA THR A 149 7.57 -1.96 -1.23
C THR A 149 6.10 -2.22 -1.58
N ALA A 150 5.82 -3.07 -2.57
CA ALA A 150 4.46 -3.46 -2.94
C ALA A 150 3.73 -4.15 -1.77
N ILE A 151 4.39 -5.07 -1.06
CA ILE A 151 3.81 -5.76 0.10
C ILE A 151 3.49 -4.77 1.24
N VAL A 152 4.39 -3.86 1.57
CA VAL A 152 4.18 -2.86 2.64
C VAL A 152 3.02 -1.94 2.30
N ILE A 153 2.97 -1.45 1.05
CA ILE A 153 1.87 -0.60 0.57
C ILE A 153 0.55 -1.37 0.55
N GLY A 154 0.57 -2.63 0.10
CA GLY A 154 -0.61 -3.51 0.11
C GLY A 154 -1.14 -3.76 1.51
N ALA A 155 -0.27 -3.98 2.49
CA ALA A 155 -0.65 -4.10 3.90
C ALA A 155 -1.31 -2.81 4.43
N ALA A 156 -0.76 -1.65 4.11
CA ALA A 156 -1.35 -0.36 4.45
C ALA A 156 -2.72 -0.16 3.78
N ALA A 157 -2.86 -0.57 2.50
CA ALA A 157 -4.13 -0.52 1.79
C ALA A 157 -5.20 -1.39 2.46
N MET A 158 -4.87 -2.61 2.91
CA MET A 158 -5.81 -3.48 3.62
C MET A 158 -6.25 -2.91 4.96
N LEU A 159 -5.33 -2.29 5.72
CA LEU A 159 -5.68 -1.59 6.96
C LEU A 159 -6.67 -0.45 6.72
N LEU A 160 -6.40 0.37 5.70
CA LEU A 160 -7.27 1.51 5.39
C LEU A 160 -8.59 1.07 4.75
N LEU A 161 -8.59 0.02 3.92
CA LEU A 161 -9.81 -0.58 3.37
C LEU A 161 -10.74 -1.05 4.49
N PHE A 162 -10.20 -1.81 5.43
CA PHE A 162 -10.98 -2.26 6.58
C PHE A 162 -11.62 -1.08 7.31
N ARG A 163 -10.83 -0.05 7.66
CA ARG A 163 -11.32 1.14 8.36
C ARG A 163 -12.34 1.94 7.55
N LEU A 164 -12.13 2.06 6.26
CA LEU A 164 -13.05 2.77 5.37
C LEU A 164 -14.41 2.09 5.37
N VAL A 165 -14.43 0.77 5.15
CA VAL A 165 -15.68 0.00 5.04
C VAL A 165 -16.35 -0.15 6.41
N ASP A 166 -15.60 -0.44 7.49
CA ASP A 166 -16.14 -0.55 8.86
C ASP A 166 -16.89 0.72 9.29
N ARG A 167 -16.33 1.90 8.98
CA ARG A 167 -16.97 3.19 9.26
C ARG A 167 -18.10 3.56 8.29
N ALA A 168 -18.09 3.00 7.09
CA ALA A 168 -19.03 3.35 6.04
C ALA A 168 -20.31 2.52 6.11
N VAL A 169 -20.17 1.22 6.31
CA VAL A 169 -21.21 0.22 6.13
C VAL A 169 -21.31 -0.68 7.36
N GLY A 170 -20.18 -1.17 7.89
CA GLY A 170 -20.16 -2.00 9.07
C GLY A 170 -19.00 -2.99 9.08
N ARG A 171 -18.86 -3.68 10.21
CA ARG A 171 -17.72 -4.58 10.47
C ARG A 171 -17.76 -5.85 9.60
N TRP A 172 -18.92 -6.42 9.36
CA TRP A 172 -19.04 -7.61 8.54
C TRP A 172 -18.68 -7.34 7.09
N GLU A 173 -19.13 -6.22 6.56
CA GLU A 173 -18.80 -5.77 5.21
C GLU A 173 -17.30 -5.48 5.07
N ALA A 174 -16.67 -4.92 6.11
CA ALA A 174 -15.23 -4.72 6.13
C ALA A 174 -14.45 -6.04 6.12
N ILE A 175 -14.89 -7.04 6.87
CA ILE A 175 -14.33 -8.40 6.83
C ILE A 175 -14.44 -8.98 5.42
N VAL A 176 -15.64 -8.97 4.83
CA VAL A 176 -15.89 -9.50 3.49
C VAL A 176 -15.05 -8.77 2.44
N ALA A 177 -14.95 -7.44 2.52
CA ALA A 177 -14.15 -6.66 1.59
C ALA A 177 -12.66 -7.03 1.61
N VAL A 178 -12.05 -7.11 2.81
CA VAL A 178 -10.64 -7.48 2.94
C VAL A 178 -10.39 -8.94 2.50
N VAL A 179 -11.23 -9.87 2.92
CA VAL A 179 -11.13 -11.28 2.51
C VAL A 179 -11.29 -11.38 0.99
N GLY A 180 -12.31 -10.71 0.41
CA GLY A 180 -12.56 -10.71 -1.02
C GLY A 180 -11.36 -10.21 -1.83
N VAL A 181 -10.75 -9.08 -1.46
CA VAL A 181 -9.54 -8.56 -2.13
C VAL A 181 -8.36 -9.51 -1.99
N CYS A 182 -8.17 -10.12 -0.82
CA CYS A 182 -7.05 -11.02 -0.55
C CYS A 182 -7.19 -12.41 -1.19
N THR A 183 -8.41 -12.86 -1.50
CA THR A 183 -8.68 -14.19 -2.09
C THR A 183 -9.07 -14.13 -3.56
N PHE A 184 -9.25 -12.93 -4.13
CA PHE A 184 -9.53 -12.77 -5.55
C PHE A 184 -8.40 -13.34 -6.41
N ILE A 185 -8.73 -13.85 -7.59
CA ILE A 185 -7.76 -14.51 -8.48
C ILE A 185 -6.56 -13.64 -8.83
N SER A 186 -6.73 -12.32 -8.90
CA SER A 186 -5.66 -11.36 -9.16
C SER A 186 -4.94 -10.87 -7.88
N ALA A 187 -5.28 -11.39 -6.69
CA ALA A 187 -4.63 -10.98 -5.44
C ALA A 187 -3.08 -11.10 -5.45
N PRO A 188 -2.46 -12.06 -6.16
CA PRO A 188 -1.00 -12.13 -6.29
C PRO A 188 -0.34 -10.85 -6.81
N ILE A 189 -1.04 -10.05 -7.62
CA ILE A 189 -0.52 -8.79 -8.17
C ILE A 189 -0.16 -7.76 -7.08
N LEU A 190 -0.81 -7.85 -5.91
CA LEU A 190 -0.55 -6.95 -4.78
C LEU A 190 0.81 -7.19 -4.09
N GLN A 191 1.61 -8.15 -4.56
CA GLN A 191 3.00 -8.35 -4.12
C GLN A 191 3.99 -8.42 -5.29
N ALA A 192 3.50 -8.33 -6.52
CA ALA A 192 4.32 -8.13 -7.68
C ALA A 192 5.00 -6.75 -7.63
N THR A 193 6.10 -6.58 -8.34
CA THR A 193 6.80 -5.28 -8.44
C THR A 193 6.06 -4.33 -9.38
N TYR A 194 4.79 -4.06 -9.08
CA TYR A 194 3.82 -3.34 -9.89
C TYR A 194 3.18 -2.20 -9.12
N THR A 195 2.40 -1.36 -9.82
CA THR A 195 1.74 -0.18 -9.24
C THR A 195 0.44 -0.47 -8.52
N GLU A 196 -0.13 -1.67 -8.62
CA GLU A 196 -1.51 -1.98 -8.19
C GLU A 196 -1.73 -1.79 -6.69
N SER A 197 -0.76 -2.20 -5.87
CA SER A 197 -0.82 -1.93 -4.42
C SER A 197 -0.88 -0.43 -4.11
N LEU A 198 -0.09 0.37 -4.83
CA LEU A 198 -0.06 1.83 -4.68
C LEU A 198 -1.35 2.47 -5.21
N ALA A 199 -1.82 2.03 -6.37
CA ALA A 199 -3.08 2.51 -6.94
C ALA A 199 -4.26 2.24 -6.00
N LEU A 200 -4.35 1.03 -5.45
CA LEU A 200 -5.37 0.66 -4.49
C LEU A 200 -5.30 1.54 -3.23
N LEU A 201 -4.11 1.74 -2.67
CA LEU A 201 -3.91 2.62 -1.52
C LEU A 201 -4.39 4.04 -1.81
N LEU A 202 -4.00 4.62 -2.95
CA LEU A 202 -4.38 5.98 -3.35
C LEU A 202 -5.88 6.12 -3.55
N VAL A 203 -6.54 5.14 -4.17
CA VAL A 203 -8.01 5.12 -4.31
C VAL A 203 -8.68 5.12 -2.94
N ILE A 204 -8.25 4.26 -2.02
CA ILE A 204 -8.81 4.20 -0.67
C ILE A 204 -8.63 5.51 0.08
N VAL A 205 -7.42 6.10 0.02
CA VAL A 205 -7.13 7.40 0.65
C VAL A 205 -8.03 8.50 0.06
N ASN A 206 -8.21 8.55 -1.25
CA ASN A 206 -9.10 9.52 -1.89
C ASN A 206 -10.55 9.36 -1.42
N LEU A 207 -11.07 8.15 -1.35
CA LEU A 207 -12.42 7.88 -0.85
C LEU A 207 -12.58 8.32 0.61
N MET A 208 -11.56 8.09 1.46
CA MET A 208 -11.56 8.56 2.85
C MET A 208 -11.58 10.09 2.93
N LEU A 209 -10.81 10.79 2.09
CA LEU A 209 -10.75 12.24 2.05
C LEU A 209 -12.07 12.86 1.56
N ILE A 210 -12.69 12.29 0.53
CA ILE A 210 -14.00 12.73 0.03
C ILE A 210 -15.05 12.61 1.14
N ARG A 211 -15.06 11.49 1.85
CA ARG A 211 -16.00 11.24 2.94
C ARG A 211 -15.78 12.17 4.16
N ALA A 212 -14.55 12.59 4.39
CA ALA A 212 -14.21 13.49 5.51
C ALA A 212 -14.59 14.96 5.25
N ARG A 213 -14.93 15.34 4.00
CA ARG A 213 -15.36 16.70 3.70
C ARG A 213 -16.74 16.97 4.30
N PRO A 214 -16.92 18.06 5.07
CA PRO A 214 -18.25 18.47 5.51
C PRO A 214 -19.10 18.81 4.28
N PRO A 215 -20.44 18.58 4.31
CA PRO A 215 -21.32 19.01 3.25
C PRO A 215 -21.15 20.51 3.05
N SER A 216 -20.89 20.92 1.81
CA SER A 216 -20.85 22.33 1.45
C SER A 216 -22.21 22.95 1.79
N THR A 217 -22.25 23.82 2.80
CA THR A 217 -23.42 24.67 3.05
C THR A 217 -23.53 25.65 1.89
N SER A 218 -24.22 25.24 0.84
CA SER A 218 -24.72 26.18 -0.13
C SER A 218 -25.76 27.02 0.60
N SER A 219 -25.35 28.20 1.07
CA SER A 219 -26.29 29.23 1.50
C SER A 219 -27.15 29.65 0.29
N VAL A 220 -28.27 28.98 0.14
CA VAL A 220 -29.36 29.54 -0.66
C VAL A 220 -29.80 30.77 0.10
N ALA A 221 -29.37 31.93 -0.33
CA ALA A 221 -29.90 33.21 0.14
C ALA A 221 -31.40 33.18 -0.10
N PRO A 222 -32.26 33.44 0.92
CA PRO A 222 -33.68 33.57 0.69
C PRO A 222 -33.87 34.83 -0.17
N GLY A 223 -34.42 34.64 -1.38
CA GLY A 223 -34.76 35.72 -2.26
C GLY A 223 -35.72 36.69 -1.55
N SER A 224 -35.32 37.93 -1.43
CA SER A 224 -36.19 39.05 -1.07
C SER A 224 -37.26 39.22 -2.13
N ALA A 225 -38.50 38.86 -1.78
CA ALA A 225 -39.70 39.26 -2.50
C ALA A 225 -40.14 40.67 -2.06
#